data_764cc7f2e8dfab981298e1e31567e0e2
#
_entry.id   764cc7f2e8dfab981298e1e31567e0e2
#
_cell.length_a   1.000
_cell.length_b   1.000
_cell.length_c   1.000
_cell.angle_alpha   90.00
_cell.angle_beta   90.00
_cell.angle_gamma   90.00
#
_symmetry.space_group_name_H-M   'P 1'
#
loop_
_entity.id
_entity.type
_entity.pdbx_description
1 polymer ?
#
loop_
_entity_poly.entity_id
_entity_poly.type
_entity_poly.pdbx_seq_one_letter_code
_entity_poly.pdbx_strand_id
1 'polypeptide(L)'
;SQNLPAIPKLVVYTKLENSILKPDFLEKLHPDNDYRLVDSARTKYSSNILRELKEYSKNMFPPPPMGLRVLITGMPNVGKSTFINNLRRKYLGPNAYRKVCKTGENPGVTRAISEQILISEEPRITILDTPGLLIPHIDQTHVLTLGLVNAIPLSLFDPVLLADYLLFKLNLLPGQNRYPGPPSNNIEEVLWNIANAGRKKPSLKKWDIDTEARQWLARFNAGKVAKLNLDKQFN
;
A
#
# COMPACT_ATOMS: atom_id res chain seq x y z
N SER A 1 29.69 -21.80 -11.17
CA SER A 1 28.48 -21.01 -10.96
C SER A 1 28.12 -20.31 -12.27
N GLN A 2 27.08 -20.80 -12.97
CA GLN A 2 26.54 -20.12 -14.12
C GLN A 2 25.96 -18.77 -13.64
N ASN A 3 26.53 -17.67 -14.12
CA ASN A 3 25.95 -16.34 -13.92
C ASN A 3 24.61 -16.30 -14.63
N LEU A 4 23.52 -16.54 -13.91
CA LEU A 4 22.17 -16.28 -14.40
C LEU A 4 22.09 -14.79 -14.77
N PRO A 5 21.56 -14.45 -15.94
CA PRO A 5 21.36 -13.05 -16.32
C PRO A 5 20.51 -12.35 -15.24
N ALA A 6 20.88 -11.13 -14.93
CA ALA A 6 20.14 -10.33 -13.95
C ALA A 6 18.68 -10.21 -14.39
N ILE A 7 17.75 -10.69 -13.57
CA ILE A 7 16.32 -10.58 -13.84
C ILE A 7 15.94 -9.09 -13.72
N PRO A 8 15.38 -8.47 -14.77
CA PRO A 8 14.95 -7.09 -14.72
C PRO A 8 13.96 -6.85 -13.58
N LYS A 9 14.13 -5.76 -12.86
CA LYS A 9 13.28 -5.36 -11.73
C LYS A 9 12.65 -4.01 -12.05
N LEU A 10 11.39 -3.87 -11.66
CA LEU A 10 10.68 -2.59 -11.69
C LEU A 10 10.02 -2.38 -10.33
N VAL A 11 10.36 -1.29 -9.66
CA VAL A 11 9.74 -0.91 -8.38
C VAL A 11 8.49 -0.10 -8.67
N VAL A 12 7.35 -0.52 -8.11
CA VAL A 12 6.07 0.17 -8.29
C VAL A 12 5.60 0.71 -6.95
N TYR A 13 5.60 2.03 -6.81
CA TYR A 13 5.02 2.73 -5.67
C TYR A 13 3.53 2.94 -5.90
N THR A 14 2.73 2.30 -5.08
CA THR A 14 1.26 2.36 -5.14
C THR A 14 0.70 3.37 -4.14
N LYS A 15 -0.62 3.61 -4.18
CA LYS A 15 -1.32 4.52 -3.25
C LYS A 15 -0.71 5.94 -3.26
N LEU A 16 -0.31 6.41 -4.43
CA LEU A 16 0.28 7.74 -4.59
C LEU A 16 -0.63 8.84 -4.02
N GLU A 17 -1.95 8.64 -4.09
CA GLU A 17 -2.94 9.53 -3.52
C GLU A 17 -2.79 9.75 -2.01
N ASN A 18 -2.19 8.79 -1.30
CA ASN A 18 -1.95 8.84 0.15
C ASN A 18 -0.50 9.18 0.51
N SER A 19 0.37 9.39 -0.49
CA SER A 19 1.79 9.64 -0.28
C SER A 19 2.12 11.14 -0.27
N ILE A 20 3.18 11.49 0.47
CA ILE A 20 3.85 12.79 0.44
C ILE A 20 5.27 12.69 -0.13
N LEU A 21 5.58 11.59 -0.82
CA LEU A 21 6.90 11.37 -1.41
C LEU A 21 7.24 12.48 -2.41
N LYS A 22 8.44 13.04 -2.24
CA LYS A 22 8.99 14.02 -3.18
C LYS A 22 9.72 13.30 -4.32
N PRO A 23 9.59 13.74 -5.58
CA PRO A 23 10.29 13.15 -6.72
C PRO A 23 11.80 13.04 -6.50
N ASP A 24 12.44 14.12 -6.05
CA ASP A 24 13.90 14.20 -5.82
C ASP A 24 14.43 13.08 -4.91
N PHE A 25 13.59 12.61 -3.99
CA PHE A 25 13.94 11.52 -3.11
C PHE A 25 13.94 10.18 -3.86
N LEU A 26 12.91 9.93 -4.66
CA LEU A 26 12.81 8.70 -5.44
C LEU A 26 13.92 8.60 -6.49
N GLU A 27 14.32 9.72 -7.09
CA GLU A 27 15.46 9.78 -8.01
C GLU A 27 16.78 9.40 -7.33
N LYS A 28 16.99 9.83 -6.08
CA LYS A 28 18.17 9.41 -5.30
C LYS A 28 18.15 7.93 -4.93
N LEU A 29 16.95 7.38 -4.65
CA LEU A 29 16.79 5.98 -4.28
C LEU A 29 16.88 5.05 -5.51
N HIS A 30 16.52 5.55 -6.69
CA HIS A 30 16.46 4.81 -7.94
C HIS A 30 17.23 5.53 -9.05
N PRO A 31 18.58 5.54 -8.99
CA PRO A 31 19.40 6.24 -9.97
C PRO A 31 19.18 5.71 -11.40
N ASP A 32 18.83 4.43 -11.56
CA ASP A 32 18.57 3.79 -12.86
C ASP A 32 17.15 4.03 -13.38
N ASN A 33 16.37 4.87 -12.71
CA ASN A 33 14.96 5.17 -13.06
C ASN A 33 14.07 3.90 -13.21
N ASP A 34 14.35 2.89 -12.40
CA ASP A 34 13.68 1.58 -12.38
C ASP A 34 12.40 1.60 -11.51
N TYR A 35 11.79 2.74 -11.30
CA TYR A 35 10.58 2.89 -10.49
C TYR A 35 9.44 3.55 -11.28
N ARG A 36 8.21 3.25 -10.85
CA ARG A 36 6.99 3.90 -11.34
C ARG A 36 6.06 4.24 -10.19
N LEU A 37 5.38 5.36 -10.34
CA LEU A 37 4.36 5.82 -9.40
C LEU A 37 2.98 5.45 -9.92
N VAL A 38 2.15 4.85 -9.07
CA VAL A 38 0.79 4.41 -9.43
C VAL A 38 -0.22 4.90 -8.41
N ASP A 39 -1.18 5.66 -8.92
CA ASP A 39 -2.40 6.01 -8.19
C ASP A 39 -3.43 4.90 -8.41
N SER A 40 -3.89 4.30 -7.32
CA SER A 40 -4.86 3.20 -7.37
C SER A 40 -6.21 3.60 -7.98
N ALA A 41 -6.57 4.88 -7.87
CA ALA A 41 -7.81 5.43 -8.41
C ALA A 41 -7.72 5.76 -9.91
N ARG A 42 -6.50 5.93 -10.47
CA ARG A 42 -6.30 6.40 -11.84
C ARG A 42 -5.72 5.31 -12.73
N THR A 43 -6.52 4.78 -13.63
CA THR A 43 -6.13 3.72 -14.59
C THR A 43 -5.05 4.14 -15.59
N LYS A 44 -4.79 5.46 -15.75
CA LYS A 44 -3.76 5.98 -16.67
C LYS A 44 -2.37 5.46 -16.35
N TYR A 45 -2.00 5.38 -15.08
CA TYR A 45 -0.68 4.87 -14.67
C TYR A 45 -0.50 3.38 -14.99
N SER A 46 -1.54 2.58 -14.78
CA SER A 46 -1.52 1.16 -15.15
C SER A 46 -1.36 0.96 -16.67
N SER A 47 -1.88 1.89 -17.49
CA SER A 47 -1.73 1.85 -18.95
C SER A 47 -0.29 2.04 -19.40
N ASN A 48 0.46 2.93 -18.77
CA ASN A 48 1.86 3.17 -19.09
C ASN A 48 2.71 1.94 -18.78
N ILE A 49 2.50 1.31 -17.61
CA ILE A 49 3.22 0.10 -17.23
C ILE A 49 2.89 -1.05 -18.19
N LEU A 50 1.63 -1.23 -18.58
CA LEU A 50 1.27 -2.25 -19.56
C LEU A 50 1.96 -2.02 -20.90
N ARG A 51 2.07 -0.76 -21.38
CA ARG A 51 2.80 -0.42 -22.60
C ARG A 51 4.29 -0.77 -22.47
N GLU A 52 4.93 -0.39 -21.38
CA GLU A 52 6.34 -0.72 -21.11
C GLU A 52 6.58 -2.23 -21.09
N LEU A 53 5.71 -3.02 -20.46
CA LEU A 53 5.80 -4.48 -20.46
C LEU A 53 5.64 -5.07 -21.86
N LYS A 54 4.77 -4.49 -22.70
CA LYS A 54 4.62 -4.90 -24.11
C LYS A 54 5.87 -4.59 -24.92
N GLU A 55 6.42 -3.40 -24.79
CA GLU A 55 7.66 -2.98 -25.47
C GLU A 55 8.84 -3.88 -25.03
N TYR A 56 8.98 -4.10 -23.72
CA TYR A 56 9.97 -5.01 -23.17
C TYR A 56 9.84 -6.43 -23.76
N SER A 57 8.63 -6.99 -23.78
CA SER A 57 8.37 -8.32 -24.31
C SER A 57 8.70 -8.46 -25.79
N LYS A 58 8.44 -7.41 -26.60
CA LYS A 58 8.77 -7.39 -28.04
C LYS A 58 10.27 -7.35 -28.32
N ASN A 59 11.02 -6.69 -27.42
CA ASN A 59 12.47 -6.51 -27.57
C ASN A 59 13.28 -7.68 -26.99
N MET A 60 12.63 -8.67 -26.37
CA MET A 60 13.33 -9.86 -25.86
C MET A 60 13.83 -10.75 -27.01
N PHE A 61 15.11 -11.12 -26.94
CA PHE A 61 15.69 -12.08 -27.89
C PHE A 61 16.49 -13.14 -27.12
N PRO A 62 16.25 -14.46 -27.36
CA PRO A 62 15.11 -14.99 -28.14
C PRO A 62 13.76 -14.70 -27.47
N PRO A 63 12.67 -14.61 -28.25
CA PRO A 63 11.34 -14.35 -27.67
C PRO A 63 10.94 -15.50 -26.76
N PRO A 64 10.33 -15.23 -25.60
CA PRO A 64 9.95 -16.28 -24.65
C PRO A 64 8.82 -17.14 -25.25
N PRO A 65 9.00 -18.50 -25.35
CA PRO A 65 8.06 -19.39 -26.04
C PRO A 65 6.62 -19.34 -25.48
N MET A 66 6.48 -19.06 -24.19
CA MET A 66 5.18 -18.97 -23.52
C MET A 66 4.72 -17.51 -23.25
N GLY A 67 5.39 -16.54 -23.84
CA GLY A 67 5.21 -15.12 -23.56
C GLY A 67 5.92 -14.64 -22.28
N LEU A 68 5.85 -13.36 -22.04
CA LEU A 68 6.45 -12.74 -20.87
C LEU A 68 5.67 -13.13 -19.59
N ARG A 69 6.38 -13.65 -18.60
CA ARG A 69 5.85 -13.92 -17.27
C ARG A 69 6.41 -12.93 -16.29
N VAL A 70 5.53 -12.20 -15.60
CA VAL A 70 5.87 -11.14 -14.65
C VAL A 70 5.49 -11.59 -13.25
N LEU A 71 6.46 -11.68 -12.36
CA LEU A 71 6.22 -11.93 -10.95
C LEU A 71 5.96 -10.62 -10.22
N ILE A 72 4.84 -10.51 -9.51
CA ILE A 72 4.54 -9.36 -8.64
C ILE A 72 4.71 -9.78 -7.19
N THR A 73 5.61 -9.10 -6.50
CA THR A 73 5.89 -9.32 -5.08
C THR A 73 5.85 -8.01 -4.30
N GLY A 74 5.75 -8.08 -3.00
CA GLY A 74 5.79 -6.93 -2.08
C GLY A 74 5.02 -7.20 -0.79
N MET A 75 5.11 -6.28 0.16
CA MET A 75 4.46 -6.40 1.47
C MET A 75 2.94 -6.59 1.37
N PRO A 76 2.29 -7.13 2.42
CA PRO A 76 0.83 -7.14 2.51
C PRO A 76 0.24 -5.73 2.38
N ASN A 77 -0.97 -5.63 1.87
CA ASN A 77 -1.77 -4.40 1.76
C ASN A 77 -1.16 -3.23 0.98
N VAL A 78 -0.02 -3.41 0.30
CA VAL A 78 0.54 -2.37 -0.58
C VAL A 78 -0.28 -2.14 -1.86
N GLY A 79 -1.27 -2.97 -2.15
CA GLY A 79 -2.14 -2.80 -3.32
C GLY A 79 -1.81 -3.67 -4.52
N LYS A 80 -1.02 -4.74 -4.38
CA LYS A 80 -0.68 -5.68 -5.47
C LYS A 80 -1.90 -6.15 -6.24
N SER A 81 -2.87 -6.76 -5.56
CA SER A 81 -4.06 -7.31 -6.19
C SER A 81 -4.94 -6.24 -6.85
N THR A 82 -4.98 -5.03 -6.28
CA THR A 82 -5.66 -3.89 -6.89
C THR A 82 -4.98 -3.47 -8.18
N PHE A 83 -3.65 -3.40 -8.17
CA PHE A 83 -2.85 -3.06 -9.33
C PHE A 83 -3.03 -4.10 -10.46
N ILE A 84 -2.95 -5.40 -10.14
CA ILE A 84 -3.18 -6.49 -11.11
C ILE A 84 -4.58 -6.40 -11.72
N ASN A 85 -5.61 -6.19 -10.90
CA ASN A 85 -6.98 -6.04 -11.38
C ASN A 85 -7.14 -4.81 -12.29
N ASN A 86 -6.41 -3.72 -12.03
CA ASN A 86 -6.41 -2.54 -12.88
C ASN A 86 -5.72 -2.78 -14.23
N LEU A 87 -4.57 -3.49 -14.25
CA LEU A 87 -3.91 -3.90 -15.49
C LEU A 87 -4.83 -4.79 -16.34
N ARG A 88 -5.47 -5.77 -15.71
CA ARG A 88 -6.39 -6.69 -16.40
C ARG A 88 -7.62 -5.98 -16.94
N ARG A 89 -8.21 -5.06 -16.19
CA ARG A 89 -9.35 -4.26 -16.63
C ARG A 89 -9.00 -3.43 -17.86
N LYS A 90 -7.78 -2.93 -17.93
CA LYS A 90 -7.29 -2.18 -19.09
C LYS A 90 -7.17 -3.05 -20.34
N TYR A 91 -6.80 -4.32 -20.18
CA TYR A 91 -6.71 -5.27 -21.27
C TYR A 91 -8.08 -5.75 -21.77
N LEU A 92 -8.96 -6.18 -20.87
CA LEU A 92 -10.27 -6.76 -21.20
C LEU A 92 -11.37 -5.70 -21.42
N GLY A 93 -11.07 -4.42 -21.16
CA GLY A 93 -12.05 -3.34 -21.25
C GLY A 93 -13.15 -3.41 -20.17
N PRO A 94 -14.29 -2.70 -20.42
CA PRO A 94 -15.37 -2.62 -19.44
C PRO A 94 -16.04 -3.97 -19.14
N ASN A 95 -15.87 -4.97 -19.98
CA ASN A 95 -16.45 -6.32 -19.80
C ASN A 95 -15.67 -7.18 -18.77
N ALA A 96 -14.58 -6.70 -18.22
CA ALA A 96 -13.80 -7.38 -17.20
C ALA A 96 -14.43 -7.28 -15.79
N TYR A 97 -15.70 -7.63 -15.67
CA TYR A 97 -16.45 -7.46 -14.41
C TYR A 97 -15.98 -8.38 -13.27
N ARG A 98 -15.29 -9.47 -13.56
CA ARG A 98 -14.87 -10.42 -12.53
C ARG A 98 -13.47 -10.08 -12.01
N LYS A 99 -13.38 -9.71 -10.73
CA LYS A 99 -12.09 -9.61 -10.03
C LYS A 99 -11.44 -11.00 -9.97
N VAL A 100 -10.23 -11.14 -10.49
CA VAL A 100 -9.47 -12.40 -10.43
C VAL A 100 -8.67 -12.47 -9.15
N CYS A 101 -8.05 -11.37 -8.74
CA CYS A 101 -7.38 -11.30 -7.46
C CYS A 101 -8.35 -10.81 -6.37
N LYS A 102 -8.40 -11.53 -5.26
CA LYS A 102 -9.14 -11.08 -4.08
C LYS A 102 -8.43 -9.85 -3.51
N THR A 103 -9.17 -8.76 -3.37
CA THR A 103 -8.71 -7.55 -2.70
C THR A 103 -9.36 -7.48 -1.33
N GLY A 104 -8.58 -7.24 -0.28
CA GLY A 104 -9.09 -7.09 1.08
C GLY A 104 -8.12 -6.25 1.91
N GLU A 105 -8.62 -5.61 2.95
CA GLU A 105 -7.82 -4.78 3.85
C GLU A 105 -7.04 -5.62 4.87
N ASN A 106 -7.39 -6.90 5.03
CA ASN A 106 -6.71 -7.78 5.98
C ASN A 106 -5.47 -8.42 5.36
N PRO A 107 -4.33 -8.44 6.06
CA PRO A 107 -3.14 -9.17 5.66
C PRO A 107 -3.41 -10.67 5.48
N GLY A 108 -2.80 -11.29 4.46
CA GLY A 108 -2.93 -12.72 4.22
C GLY A 108 -4.14 -13.16 3.38
N VAL A 109 -4.83 -12.21 2.71
CA VAL A 109 -5.94 -12.55 1.79
C VAL A 109 -5.47 -13.42 0.62
N THR A 110 -4.26 -13.17 0.10
CA THR A 110 -3.61 -14.02 -0.91
C THR A 110 -2.69 -15.01 -0.20
N ARG A 111 -3.10 -16.29 -0.09
CA ARG A 111 -2.39 -17.33 0.69
C ARG A 111 -1.50 -18.24 -0.14
N ALA A 112 -1.65 -18.25 -1.45
CA ALA A 112 -0.86 -19.07 -2.38
C ALA A 112 -0.52 -18.26 -3.62
N ILE A 113 0.50 -18.71 -4.38
CA ILE A 113 0.77 -18.18 -5.71
C ILE A 113 -0.50 -18.42 -6.53
N SER A 114 -1.11 -17.35 -7.03
CA SER A 114 -2.35 -17.46 -7.80
C SER A 114 -2.08 -18.04 -9.18
N GLU A 115 -3.15 -18.50 -9.83
CA GLU A 115 -3.09 -18.88 -11.24
C GLU A 115 -2.52 -17.74 -12.09
N GLN A 116 -1.93 -18.08 -13.22
CA GLN A 116 -1.39 -17.11 -14.17
C GLN A 116 -2.53 -16.22 -14.69
N ILE A 117 -2.39 -14.93 -14.47
CA ILE A 117 -3.39 -13.93 -14.86
C ILE A 117 -2.95 -13.31 -16.19
N LEU A 118 -3.71 -13.57 -17.24
CA LEU A 118 -3.47 -12.97 -18.55
C LEU A 118 -3.81 -11.48 -18.54
N ILE A 119 -2.87 -10.63 -18.97
CA ILE A 119 -3.04 -9.17 -19.08
C ILE A 119 -2.79 -8.63 -20.49
N SER A 120 -2.28 -9.45 -21.42
CA SER A 120 -2.15 -9.15 -22.85
C SER A 120 -2.01 -10.43 -23.64
N GLU A 121 -2.66 -10.52 -24.81
CA GLU A 121 -2.48 -11.61 -25.77
C GLU A 121 -1.35 -11.33 -26.76
N GLU A 122 -1.22 -10.07 -27.20
CA GLU A 122 -0.23 -9.64 -28.17
C GLU A 122 0.58 -8.41 -27.68
N PRO A 123 1.84 -8.64 -27.33
CA PRO A 123 2.49 -9.92 -27.02
C PRO A 123 1.85 -10.59 -25.79
N ARG A 124 1.95 -11.92 -25.69
CA ARG A 124 1.40 -12.66 -24.55
C ARG A 124 2.14 -12.28 -23.28
N ILE A 125 1.40 -11.75 -22.30
CA ILE A 125 1.91 -11.35 -20.99
C ILE A 125 1.02 -11.90 -19.90
N THR A 126 1.61 -12.64 -18.96
CA THR A 126 0.91 -13.19 -17.79
C THR A 126 1.56 -12.70 -16.51
N ILE A 127 0.74 -12.46 -15.50
CA ILE A 127 1.17 -12.08 -14.15
C ILE A 127 1.01 -13.27 -13.21
N LEU A 128 2.01 -13.44 -12.34
CA LEU A 128 1.96 -14.31 -11.17
C LEU A 128 1.83 -13.41 -9.93
N ASP A 129 0.69 -13.47 -9.24
CA ASP A 129 0.49 -12.77 -7.98
C ASP A 129 1.04 -13.63 -6.83
N THR A 130 1.82 -13.02 -5.96
CA THR A 130 2.34 -13.70 -4.77
C THR A 130 1.62 -13.23 -3.51
N PRO A 131 1.54 -14.07 -2.47
CA PRO A 131 1.19 -13.62 -1.14
C PRO A 131 2.05 -12.43 -0.72
N GLY A 132 1.50 -11.56 0.14
CA GLY A 132 2.29 -10.50 0.74
C GLY A 132 3.47 -11.09 1.52
N LEU A 133 4.68 -10.66 1.17
CA LEU A 133 5.90 -11.12 1.82
C LEU A 133 6.32 -10.08 2.86
N LEU A 134 6.55 -10.55 4.08
CA LEU A 134 7.21 -9.79 5.13
C LEU A 134 8.65 -10.27 5.27
N ILE A 135 9.54 -9.36 5.67
CA ILE A 135 10.92 -9.70 5.99
C ILE A 135 10.89 -10.66 7.19
N PRO A 136 11.62 -11.79 7.17
CA PRO A 136 11.59 -12.79 8.25
C PRO A 136 11.96 -12.23 9.63
N HIS A 137 12.85 -11.25 9.66
CA HIS A 137 13.27 -10.56 10.88
C HIS A 137 12.88 -9.08 10.78
N ILE A 138 11.87 -8.69 11.54
CA ILE A 138 11.43 -7.30 11.66
C ILE A 138 12.06 -6.73 12.93
N ASP A 139 12.83 -5.67 12.78
CA ASP A 139 13.33 -4.91 13.93
C ASP A 139 12.13 -4.34 14.71
N GLN A 140 12.18 -4.45 16.04
CA GLN A 140 11.13 -3.96 16.94
C GLN A 140 10.75 -2.50 16.66
N THR A 141 11.70 -1.68 16.23
CA THR A 141 11.47 -0.26 15.88
C THR A 141 10.54 -0.08 14.68
N HIS A 142 10.42 -1.09 13.81
CA HIS A 142 9.58 -1.04 12.61
C HIS A 142 8.23 -1.74 12.77
N VAL A 143 8.05 -2.53 13.82
CA VAL A 143 6.81 -3.30 14.03
C VAL A 143 5.58 -2.40 14.11
N LEU A 144 5.63 -1.32 14.89
CA LEU A 144 4.52 -0.36 15.00
C LEU A 144 4.26 0.37 13.67
N THR A 145 5.31 0.71 12.93
CA THR A 145 5.19 1.32 11.60
C THR A 145 4.47 0.39 10.63
N LEU A 146 4.85 -0.89 10.61
CA LEU A 146 4.20 -1.91 9.77
C LEU A 146 2.75 -2.19 10.22
N GLY A 147 2.47 -2.09 11.51
CA GLY A 147 1.11 -2.12 12.05
C GLY A 147 0.27 -0.95 11.55
N LEU A 148 0.81 0.28 11.59
CA LEU A 148 0.10 1.48 11.12
C LEU A 148 -0.31 1.38 9.65
N VAL A 149 0.53 0.82 8.77
CA VAL A 149 0.19 0.63 7.35
C VAL A 149 -0.55 -0.68 7.08
N ASN A 150 -0.97 -1.39 8.15
CA ASN A 150 -1.68 -2.67 8.09
C ASN A 150 -0.93 -3.75 7.29
N ALA A 151 0.40 -3.69 7.26
CA ALA A 151 1.26 -4.75 6.71
C ALA A 151 1.30 -5.96 7.65
N ILE A 152 1.20 -5.70 8.96
CA ILE A 152 0.96 -6.69 10.01
C ILE A 152 -0.50 -6.58 10.46
N PRO A 153 -1.23 -7.69 10.71
CA PRO A 153 -2.62 -7.64 11.13
C PRO A 153 -2.83 -6.80 12.39
N LEU A 154 -3.79 -5.87 12.35
CA LEU A 154 -4.12 -5.02 13.52
C LEU A 154 -4.55 -5.82 14.74
N SER A 155 -5.04 -7.05 14.55
CA SER A 155 -5.43 -7.95 15.64
C SER A 155 -4.26 -8.41 16.52
N LEU A 156 -3.02 -8.22 16.07
CA LEU A 156 -1.80 -8.55 16.82
C LEU A 156 -1.31 -7.39 17.68
N PHE A 157 -1.97 -6.24 17.61
CA PHE A 157 -1.59 -5.06 18.38
C PHE A 157 -2.69 -4.68 19.38
N ASP A 158 -2.27 -4.10 20.49
CA ASP A 158 -3.15 -3.26 21.29
C ASP A 158 -3.54 -2.04 20.44
N PRO A 159 -4.84 -1.79 20.19
CA PRO A 159 -5.28 -0.72 19.32
C PRO A 159 -4.96 0.66 19.89
N VAL A 160 -4.98 0.81 21.22
CA VAL A 160 -4.68 2.09 21.89
C VAL A 160 -3.19 2.40 21.76
N LEU A 161 -2.32 1.41 21.99
CA LEU A 161 -0.87 1.57 21.78
C LEU A 161 -0.54 1.99 20.34
N LEU A 162 -1.17 1.35 19.34
CA LEU A 162 -0.92 1.68 17.94
C LEU A 162 -1.47 3.07 17.59
N ALA A 163 -2.60 3.46 18.17
CA ALA A 163 -3.16 4.81 18.03
C ALA A 163 -2.27 5.86 18.70
N ASP A 164 -1.69 5.55 19.85
CA ASP A 164 -0.73 6.44 20.52
C ASP A 164 0.54 6.64 19.68
N TYR A 165 1.04 5.57 19.07
CA TYR A 165 2.14 5.70 18.13
C TYR A 165 1.78 6.55 16.89
N LEU A 166 0.55 6.46 16.39
CA LEU A 166 0.07 7.35 15.33
C LEU A 166 0.05 8.80 15.81
N LEU A 167 -0.48 9.06 17.02
CA LEU A 167 -0.48 10.38 17.64
C LEU A 167 0.93 10.96 17.74
N PHE A 168 1.88 10.17 18.26
CA PHE A 168 3.28 10.56 18.32
C PHE A 168 3.81 10.97 16.94
N LYS A 169 3.56 10.17 15.89
CA LYS A 169 3.99 10.50 14.52
C LYS A 169 3.34 11.77 13.98
N LEU A 170 2.07 12.02 14.30
CA LEU A 170 1.36 13.23 13.90
C LEU A 170 1.92 14.47 14.58
N ASN A 171 2.25 14.37 15.87
CA ASN A 171 2.79 15.47 16.65
C ASN A 171 4.24 15.85 16.29
N LEU A 172 4.98 14.96 15.64
CA LEU A 172 6.31 15.27 15.07
C LEU A 172 6.24 16.16 13.82
N LEU A 173 5.08 16.29 13.19
CA LEU A 173 4.95 17.09 11.97
C LEU A 173 4.67 18.55 12.32
N PRO A 174 5.40 19.51 11.73
CA PRO A 174 5.09 20.92 11.90
C PRO A 174 3.73 21.25 11.25
N GLY A 175 2.95 22.09 11.90
CA GLY A 175 1.69 22.62 11.35
C GLY A 175 0.46 22.32 12.18
N GLN A 176 -0.73 22.45 11.58
CA GLN A 176 -2.02 22.40 12.25
C GLN A 176 -2.35 21.05 12.85
N ASN A 177 -3.13 21.05 13.93
CA ASN A 177 -3.74 19.87 14.52
C ASN A 177 -4.45 19.01 13.47
N ARG A 178 -4.08 17.74 13.43
CA ARG A 178 -4.61 16.77 12.46
C ARG A 178 -5.74 15.92 13.06
N TYR A 179 -6.20 16.32 14.23
CA TYR A 179 -7.32 15.74 14.97
C TYR A 179 -8.10 16.85 15.68
N PRO A 180 -9.36 16.63 16.03
CA PRO A 180 -10.19 17.61 16.74
C PRO A 180 -9.66 17.91 18.15
N GLY A 181 -9.78 19.15 18.59
CA GLY A 181 -9.39 19.60 19.94
C GLY A 181 -8.01 20.26 19.98
N PRO A 182 -7.54 20.64 21.17
CA PRO A 182 -6.23 21.22 21.37
C PRO A 182 -5.11 20.19 21.14
N PRO A 183 -3.87 20.63 20.86
CA PRO A 183 -2.73 19.73 20.81
C PRO A 183 -2.56 18.98 22.13
N SER A 184 -2.44 17.66 22.06
CA SER A 184 -2.24 16.80 23.23
C SER A 184 -1.32 15.64 22.90
N ASN A 185 -0.56 15.18 23.89
CA ASN A 185 0.18 13.93 23.85
C ASN A 185 -0.57 12.81 24.59
N ASN A 186 -1.77 13.08 25.08
CA ASN A 186 -2.61 12.09 25.75
C ASN A 186 -3.56 11.46 24.73
N ILE A 187 -3.36 10.17 24.46
CA ILE A 187 -4.16 9.44 23.47
C ILE A 187 -5.65 9.36 23.89
N GLU A 188 -5.95 9.25 25.17
CA GLU A 188 -7.34 9.18 25.66
C GLU A 188 -8.09 10.47 25.37
N GLU A 189 -7.46 11.63 25.63
CA GLU A 189 -8.04 12.94 25.31
C GLU A 189 -8.28 13.10 23.81
N VAL A 190 -7.31 12.69 22.98
CA VAL A 190 -7.43 12.81 21.53
C VAL A 190 -8.55 11.91 21.00
N LEU A 191 -8.62 10.66 21.44
CA LEU A 191 -9.68 9.73 21.02
C LEU A 191 -11.06 10.21 21.52
N TRP A 192 -11.14 10.77 22.74
CA TRP A 192 -12.36 11.40 23.25
C TRP A 192 -12.82 12.56 22.37
N ASN A 193 -11.90 13.44 22.01
CA ASN A 193 -12.20 14.58 21.14
C ASN A 193 -12.64 14.12 19.73
N ILE A 194 -12.02 13.08 19.20
CA ILE A 194 -12.40 12.47 17.90
C ILE A 194 -13.81 11.87 17.98
N ALA A 195 -14.11 11.11 19.04
CA ALA A 195 -15.41 10.46 19.24
C ALA A 195 -16.57 11.48 19.39
N ASN A 196 -16.25 12.64 19.94
CA ASN A 196 -17.24 13.70 20.20
C ASN A 196 -17.22 14.84 19.17
N ALA A 197 -16.35 14.77 18.17
CA ALA A 197 -16.28 15.77 17.10
C ALA A 197 -17.63 15.90 16.38
N GLY A 198 -18.18 17.12 16.38
CA GLY A 198 -19.47 17.43 15.75
C GLY A 198 -20.70 17.07 16.58
N ARG A 199 -20.56 16.52 17.77
CA ARG A 199 -21.69 16.26 18.68
C ARG A 199 -22.00 17.50 19.56
N LYS A 200 -23.28 17.87 19.65
CA LYS A 200 -23.71 18.99 20.53
C LYS A 200 -23.51 18.68 22.01
N LYS A 201 -23.55 17.41 22.41
CA LYS A 201 -23.30 16.96 23.79
C LYS A 201 -22.46 15.69 23.76
N PRO A 202 -21.34 15.65 24.49
CA PRO A 202 -20.53 14.43 24.64
C PRO A 202 -21.37 13.32 25.28
N SER A 203 -21.18 12.08 24.85
CA SER A 203 -21.90 10.93 25.41
C SER A 203 -20.92 9.92 26.00
N LEU A 204 -20.99 9.78 27.33
CA LEU A 204 -20.22 8.75 28.06
C LEU A 204 -20.81 7.34 27.94
N LYS A 205 -22.10 7.21 27.58
CA LYS A 205 -22.84 5.93 27.67
C LYS A 205 -22.35 4.84 26.68
N LYS A 206 -21.53 5.17 25.68
CA LYS A 206 -21.04 4.22 24.64
C LYS A 206 -19.59 4.48 24.27
N TRP A 207 -18.82 5.12 25.15
CA TRP A 207 -17.42 5.38 24.86
C TRP A 207 -16.58 4.15 25.23
N ASP A 208 -15.93 3.60 24.24
CA ASP A 208 -14.98 2.49 24.36
C ASP A 208 -13.71 2.87 23.61
N ILE A 209 -12.63 3.01 24.36
CA ILE A 209 -11.35 3.51 23.85
C ILE A 209 -10.78 2.61 22.75
N ASP A 210 -10.91 1.29 22.89
CA ASP A 210 -10.44 0.33 21.91
C ASP A 210 -11.18 0.47 20.58
N THR A 211 -12.50 0.64 20.66
CA THR A 211 -13.34 0.84 19.47
C THR A 211 -12.97 2.13 18.74
N GLU A 212 -12.81 3.23 19.48
CA GLU A 212 -12.43 4.52 18.87
C GLU A 212 -11.01 4.48 18.28
N ALA A 213 -10.07 3.84 18.97
CA ALA A 213 -8.71 3.63 18.46
C ALA A 213 -8.72 2.86 17.11
N ARG A 214 -9.46 1.74 17.04
CA ARG A 214 -9.63 0.96 15.81
C ARG A 214 -10.25 1.78 14.68
N GLN A 215 -11.27 2.57 14.96
CA GLN A 215 -11.92 3.43 13.97
C GLN A 215 -10.97 4.53 13.47
N TRP A 216 -10.18 5.13 14.36
CA TRP A 216 -9.22 6.15 13.97
C TRP A 216 -8.10 5.57 13.09
N LEU A 217 -7.55 4.41 13.47
CA LEU A 217 -6.57 3.68 12.67
C LEU A 217 -7.12 3.29 11.28
N ALA A 218 -8.37 2.84 11.22
CA ALA A 218 -9.03 2.55 9.94
C ALA A 218 -9.17 3.81 9.06
N ARG A 219 -9.53 4.95 9.66
CA ARG A 219 -9.59 6.25 8.95
C ARG A 219 -8.21 6.69 8.46
N PHE A 220 -7.15 6.46 9.23
CA PHE A 220 -5.78 6.72 8.81
C PHE A 220 -5.41 5.86 7.60
N ASN A 221 -5.64 4.56 7.66
CA ASN A 221 -5.37 3.64 6.55
C ASN A 221 -6.18 3.97 5.28
N ALA A 222 -7.36 4.57 5.44
CA ALA A 222 -8.17 5.09 4.33
C ALA A 222 -7.71 6.47 3.83
N GLY A 223 -6.61 7.03 4.36
CA GLY A 223 -6.08 8.34 3.97
C GLY A 223 -6.92 9.54 4.44
N LYS A 224 -7.79 9.35 5.44
CA LYS A 224 -8.76 10.38 5.92
C LYS A 224 -8.27 11.16 7.14
N VAL A 225 -7.10 10.85 7.69
CA VAL A 225 -6.55 11.55 8.86
C VAL A 225 -5.41 12.47 8.43
N ALA A 226 -4.35 11.89 7.90
CA ALA A 226 -3.19 12.63 7.42
C ALA A 226 -2.40 11.77 6.43
N LYS A 227 -1.57 12.45 5.65
CA LYS A 227 -0.51 11.80 4.86
C LYS A 227 0.78 11.89 5.65
N LEU A 228 1.40 10.75 5.93
CA LEU A 228 2.63 10.64 6.69
C LEU A 228 3.72 9.99 5.84
N ASN A 229 4.95 10.46 6.02
CA ASN A 229 6.11 9.66 5.74
C ASN A 229 6.54 8.99 7.05
N LEU A 230 6.49 7.67 7.06
CA LEU A 230 6.78 6.87 8.25
C LEU A 230 8.25 6.43 8.33
N ASP A 231 9.03 6.66 7.29
CA ASP A 231 10.45 6.30 7.24
C ASP A 231 11.30 7.33 7.99
N LYS A 232 12.21 6.86 8.85
CA LYS A 232 13.09 7.71 9.66
C LYS A 232 14.05 8.59 8.83
N GLN A 233 14.28 8.25 7.57
CA GLN A 233 15.23 8.95 6.69
C GLN A 233 14.70 10.26 6.12
N PHE A 234 13.46 10.65 6.46
CA PHE A 234 12.71 11.74 5.81
C PHE A 234 12.28 12.86 6.77
N ASN A 235 12.72 12.82 8.01
CA ASN A 235 12.45 13.89 8.99
C ASN A 235 13.61 14.85 9.08
#